data_785784342cf22b2716a45a42628e799c
#
_entry.id   785784342cf22b2716a45a42628e799c
#
_cell.length_a   1.000
_cell.length_b   1.000
_cell.length_c   1.000
_cell.angle_alpha   90.00
_cell.angle_beta   90.00
_cell.angle_gamma   90.00
#
_symmetry.space_group_name_H-M   'P 1'
#
loop_
_entity.id
_entity.type
_entity.pdbx_description
1 polymer ?
#
loop_
_entity_poly.entity_id
_entity_poly.type
_entity_poly.pdbx_seq_one_letter_code
_entity_poly.pdbx_strand_id
1 'polypeptide(L)'
;MAQTTVQAETSARPSGLLTGLDVFVGGPIQHAILENGFVGHLQTAISTAIGTVTEHGGAVFSAHVVEKFGAETAAFTPEQVSVRDFRWMKKCDVFVPVLPLMDDGTLRRTDGTHVELGWATALGRPIVMITKQPFVESASHLLKGLHRVGFVQVIDFDEFTEKPALLIDAVLAATERQREAIGASLVA
;
A
#
# COMPACT_ATOMS: atom_id res chain seq x y z
N MET A 1 -31.13 42.48 13.91
CA MET A 1 -30.41 41.70 12.91
C MET A 1 -29.17 41.12 13.59
N ALA A 2 -29.21 39.85 13.96
CA ALA A 2 -28.10 39.17 14.59
C ALA A 2 -27.29 38.43 13.51
N GLN A 3 -26.03 38.81 13.33
CA GLN A 3 -25.11 38.11 12.45
C GLN A 3 -24.57 36.87 13.18
N THR A 4 -24.94 35.68 12.71
CA THR A 4 -24.42 34.42 13.17
C THR A 4 -23.10 34.20 12.44
N THR A 5 -21.98 34.39 13.15
CA THR A 5 -20.63 34.03 12.65
C THR A 5 -20.48 32.52 12.70
N VAL A 6 -20.49 31.88 11.55
CA VAL A 6 -20.12 30.46 11.43
C VAL A 6 -18.60 30.35 11.57
N GLN A 7 -18.14 29.91 12.73
CA GLN A 7 -16.75 29.50 12.92
C GLN A 7 -16.54 28.18 12.15
N ALA A 8 -15.69 28.23 11.12
CA ALA A 8 -15.18 27.04 10.49
C ALA A 8 -14.26 26.31 11.48
N GLU A 9 -14.70 25.19 12.01
CA GLU A 9 -13.85 24.27 12.75
C GLU A 9 -12.80 23.72 11.80
N THR A 10 -11.59 24.25 11.91
CA THR A 10 -10.40 23.69 11.28
C THR A 10 -10.07 22.41 12.05
N SER A 11 -10.54 21.26 11.55
CA SER A 11 -10.13 19.95 12.06
C SER A 11 -8.62 19.87 11.97
N ALA A 12 -7.93 19.99 13.10
CA ALA A 12 -6.49 19.81 13.19
C ALA A 12 -6.17 18.36 12.74
N ARG A 13 -5.41 18.21 11.66
CA ARG A 13 -4.90 16.90 11.26
C ARG A 13 -4.06 16.34 12.41
N PRO A 14 -4.20 15.07 12.79
CA PRO A 14 -3.37 14.48 13.81
C PRO A 14 -1.90 14.63 13.41
N SER A 15 -1.07 15.18 14.29
CA SER A 15 0.37 15.27 14.10
C SER A 15 0.96 13.89 14.38
N GLY A 16 1.37 13.18 13.33
CA GLY A 16 1.99 11.87 13.43
C GLY A 16 3.25 11.78 12.56
N LEU A 17 4.00 10.71 12.73
CA LEU A 17 5.27 10.47 12.03
C LEU A 17 5.13 10.44 10.49
N LEU A 18 3.95 10.06 9.96
CA LEU A 18 3.66 9.98 8.52
C LEU A 18 2.85 11.19 8.01
N THR A 19 2.75 12.27 8.80
CA THR A 19 1.99 13.45 8.39
C THR A 19 2.55 14.05 7.10
N GLY A 20 1.66 14.24 6.12
CA GLY A 20 2.01 14.80 4.81
C GLY A 20 2.42 13.76 3.78
N LEU A 21 2.49 12.47 4.13
CA LEU A 21 2.73 11.39 3.18
C LEU A 21 1.40 10.81 2.64
N ASP A 22 1.36 10.59 1.34
CA ASP A 22 0.32 9.83 0.64
C ASP A 22 0.84 8.38 0.46
N VAL A 23 0.19 7.40 1.08
CA VAL A 23 0.58 5.99 1.03
C VAL A 23 -0.48 5.18 0.27
N PHE A 24 -0.06 4.46 -0.76
CA PHE A 24 -0.96 3.56 -1.47
C PHE A 24 -0.82 2.14 -0.89
N VAL A 25 -1.88 1.63 -0.24
CA VAL A 25 -1.93 0.26 0.31
C VAL A 25 -2.73 -0.63 -0.64
N GLY A 26 -2.06 -1.62 -1.23
CA GLY A 26 -2.63 -2.56 -2.19
C GLY A 26 -2.50 -4.03 -1.77
N GLY A 27 -3.17 -4.92 -2.50
CA GLY A 27 -3.14 -6.37 -2.26
C GLY A 27 -4.19 -7.11 -3.07
N PRO A 28 -4.29 -8.45 -2.97
CA PRO A 28 -5.28 -9.24 -3.69
C PRO A 28 -6.72 -8.81 -3.35
N ILE A 29 -7.56 -8.57 -4.37
CA ILE A 29 -9.00 -8.40 -4.21
C ILE A 29 -9.74 -9.58 -4.82
N GLN A 30 -9.73 -9.75 -6.16
CA GLN A 30 -10.52 -10.76 -6.86
C GLN A 30 -10.24 -12.20 -6.39
N HIS A 31 -8.97 -12.53 -6.15
CA HIS A 31 -8.57 -13.86 -5.66
C HIS A 31 -8.65 -14.01 -4.13
N ALA A 32 -9.24 -13.04 -3.44
CA ALA A 32 -9.47 -13.05 -2.01
C ALA A 32 -10.97 -12.96 -1.63
N ILE A 33 -11.85 -12.77 -2.63
CA ILE A 33 -13.31 -12.80 -2.45
C ILE A 33 -13.72 -14.26 -2.29
N LEU A 34 -14.50 -14.54 -1.23
CA LEU A 34 -15.12 -15.82 -0.93
C LEU A 34 -16.63 -15.70 -1.15
N GLU A 35 -17.31 -16.84 -1.22
CA GLU A 35 -18.79 -16.89 -1.33
C GLU A 35 -19.48 -16.06 -0.23
N ASN A 36 -18.93 -16.10 0.98
CA ASN A 36 -19.47 -15.43 2.16
C ASN A 36 -18.52 -14.35 2.72
N GLY A 37 -17.84 -13.57 1.86
CA GLY A 37 -17.00 -12.47 2.32
C GLY A 37 -15.61 -12.41 1.70
N PHE A 38 -14.61 -12.14 2.53
CA PHE A 38 -13.23 -11.96 2.12
C PHE A 38 -12.29 -12.80 2.99
N VAL A 39 -11.12 -13.16 2.47
CA VAL A 39 -10.13 -13.95 3.24
C VAL A 39 -9.71 -13.20 4.51
N GLY A 40 -10.10 -13.73 5.68
CA GLY A 40 -10.06 -13.00 6.95
C GLY A 40 -8.67 -12.53 7.37
N HIS A 41 -7.64 -13.38 7.31
CA HIS A 41 -6.28 -13.00 7.69
C HIS A 41 -5.70 -11.91 6.77
N LEU A 42 -6.04 -11.94 5.47
CA LEU A 42 -5.66 -10.91 4.52
C LEU A 42 -6.38 -9.59 4.78
N GLN A 43 -7.70 -9.65 5.05
CA GLN A 43 -8.47 -8.47 5.43
C GLN A 43 -7.88 -7.80 6.67
N THR A 44 -7.54 -8.61 7.68
CA THR A 44 -6.89 -8.12 8.90
C THR A 44 -5.55 -7.45 8.59
N ALA A 45 -4.67 -8.10 7.82
CA ALA A 45 -3.36 -7.53 7.48
C ALA A 45 -3.47 -6.20 6.72
N ILE A 46 -4.34 -6.13 5.72
CA ILE A 46 -4.56 -4.89 4.95
C ILE A 46 -5.18 -3.80 5.83
N SER A 47 -6.20 -4.14 6.65
CA SER A 47 -6.81 -3.18 7.58
C SER A 47 -5.81 -2.68 8.61
N THR A 48 -4.93 -3.54 9.11
CA THR A 48 -3.84 -3.16 10.01
C THR A 48 -2.86 -2.21 9.33
N ALA A 49 -2.45 -2.48 8.08
CA ALA A 49 -1.55 -1.58 7.35
C ALA A 49 -2.19 -0.20 7.14
N ILE A 50 -3.46 -0.16 6.73
CA ILE A 50 -4.23 1.09 6.57
C ILE A 50 -4.36 1.83 7.91
N GLY A 51 -4.73 1.12 8.99
CA GLY A 51 -4.85 1.68 10.33
C GLY A 51 -3.53 2.26 10.83
N THR A 52 -2.43 1.51 10.70
CA THR A 52 -1.09 1.95 11.10
C THR A 52 -0.69 3.25 10.39
N VAL A 53 -0.94 3.37 9.09
CA VAL A 53 -0.63 4.60 8.35
C VAL A 53 -1.50 5.76 8.80
N THR A 54 -2.82 5.56 8.93
CA THR A 54 -3.77 6.63 9.29
C THR A 54 -3.60 7.11 10.72
N GLU A 55 -3.37 6.22 11.68
CA GLU A 55 -3.11 6.53 13.09
C GLU A 55 -1.85 7.39 13.27
N HIS A 56 -0.89 7.27 12.34
CA HIS A 56 0.33 8.08 12.33
C HIS A 56 0.26 9.28 11.38
N GLY A 57 -0.94 9.67 10.97
CA GLY A 57 -1.19 10.92 10.23
C GLY A 57 -0.97 10.84 8.72
N GLY A 58 -0.65 9.69 8.17
CA GLY A 58 -0.54 9.47 6.72
C GLY A 58 -1.90 9.44 6.03
N ALA A 59 -1.97 9.91 4.79
CA ALA A 59 -3.15 9.73 3.94
C ALA A 59 -3.05 8.40 3.18
N VAL A 60 -4.17 7.66 3.07
CA VAL A 60 -4.18 6.34 2.44
C VAL A 60 -5.01 6.34 1.16
N PHE A 61 -4.42 5.81 0.08
CA PHE A 61 -5.14 5.32 -1.09
C PHE A 61 -5.24 3.80 -1.00
N SER A 62 -6.44 3.23 -1.18
CA SER A 62 -6.61 1.78 -1.20
C SER A 62 -7.90 1.38 -1.92
N ALA A 63 -7.77 0.49 -2.89
CA ALA A 63 -8.90 -0.14 -3.56
C ALA A 63 -9.76 -0.93 -2.56
N HIS A 64 -9.14 -1.56 -1.55
CA HIS A 64 -9.86 -2.31 -0.51
C HIS A 64 -10.83 -1.44 0.28
N VAL A 65 -10.48 -0.17 0.53
CA VAL A 65 -11.39 0.79 1.20
C VAL A 65 -12.53 1.17 0.26
N VAL A 66 -12.22 1.56 -0.98
CA VAL A 66 -13.21 2.04 -1.96
C VAL A 66 -14.16 0.92 -2.40
N GLU A 67 -13.64 -0.30 -2.56
CA GLU A 67 -14.40 -1.47 -3.01
C GLU A 67 -14.92 -2.33 -1.85
N LYS A 68 -14.77 -1.85 -0.61
CA LYS A 68 -15.22 -2.50 0.64
C LYS A 68 -14.81 -3.98 0.68
N PHE A 69 -13.51 -4.26 0.49
CA PHE A 69 -12.96 -5.61 0.44
C PHE A 69 -13.71 -6.52 -0.53
N GLY A 70 -13.94 -6.02 -1.74
CA GLY A 70 -14.57 -6.78 -2.81
C GLY A 70 -16.09 -6.72 -2.87
N ALA A 71 -16.77 -6.25 -1.82
CA ALA A 71 -18.24 -6.18 -1.78
C ALA A 71 -18.82 -5.24 -2.84
N GLU A 72 -18.08 -4.22 -3.23
CA GLU A 72 -18.48 -3.21 -4.22
C GLU A 72 -17.65 -3.25 -5.51
N THR A 73 -16.78 -4.25 -5.71
CA THR A 73 -15.95 -4.37 -6.92
C THR A 73 -16.79 -4.37 -8.20
N ALA A 74 -17.95 -5.01 -8.20
CA ALA A 74 -18.84 -5.05 -9.36
C ALA A 74 -19.46 -3.69 -9.75
N ALA A 75 -19.35 -2.68 -8.88
CA ALA A 75 -19.81 -1.31 -9.18
C ALA A 75 -18.84 -0.52 -10.06
N PHE A 76 -17.62 -1.05 -10.29
CA PHE A 76 -16.58 -0.37 -11.07
C PHE A 76 -16.27 -1.13 -12.36
N THR A 77 -16.08 -0.40 -13.45
CA THR A 77 -15.55 -1.00 -14.68
C THR A 77 -14.03 -1.19 -14.59
N PRO A 78 -13.43 -2.11 -15.37
CA PRO A 78 -11.98 -2.28 -15.40
C PRO A 78 -11.22 -0.98 -15.73
N GLU A 79 -11.77 -0.14 -16.62
CA GLU A 79 -11.19 1.14 -16.99
C GLU A 79 -11.19 2.12 -15.82
N GLN A 80 -12.29 2.17 -15.05
CA GLN A 80 -12.40 3.03 -13.86
C GLN A 80 -11.37 2.63 -12.81
N VAL A 81 -11.24 1.33 -12.53
CA VAL A 81 -10.24 0.78 -11.59
C VAL A 81 -8.83 1.15 -12.06
N SER A 82 -8.48 0.84 -13.31
CA SER A 82 -7.14 1.08 -13.85
C SER A 82 -6.77 2.56 -13.82
N VAL A 83 -7.69 3.46 -14.20
CA VAL A 83 -7.43 4.90 -14.18
C VAL A 83 -7.30 5.43 -12.76
N ARG A 84 -8.13 4.97 -11.81
CA ARG A 84 -8.09 5.35 -10.40
C ARG A 84 -6.75 4.95 -9.78
N ASP A 85 -6.39 3.67 -9.90
CA ASP A 85 -5.22 3.12 -9.22
C ASP A 85 -3.92 3.65 -9.83
N PHE A 86 -3.87 3.86 -11.16
CA PHE A 86 -2.72 4.51 -11.79
C PHE A 86 -2.58 5.98 -11.37
N ARG A 87 -3.68 6.71 -11.15
CA ARG A 87 -3.64 8.08 -10.62
C ARG A 87 -3.09 8.10 -9.19
N TRP A 88 -3.51 7.16 -8.34
CA TRP A 88 -2.98 7.00 -6.99
C TRP A 88 -1.49 6.66 -7.01
N MET A 89 -1.08 5.73 -7.87
CA MET A 89 0.33 5.37 -8.03
C MET A 89 1.20 6.56 -8.45
N LYS A 90 0.69 7.44 -9.31
CA LYS A 90 1.41 8.68 -9.68
C LYS A 90 1.48 9.69 -8.54
N LYS A 91 0.52 9.68 -7.63
CA LYS A 91 0.41 10.66 -6.55
C LYS A 91 1.09 10.20 -5.27
N CYS A 92 1.07 8.90 -4.96
CA CYS A 92 1.59 8.40 -3.68
C CYS A 92 3.09 8.65 -3.53
N ASP A 93 3.52 8.82 -2.29
CA ASP A 93 4.93 8.88 -1.90
C ASP A 93 5.53 7.48 -1.76
N VAL A 94 4.73 6.50 -1.29
CA VAL A 94 5.12 5.11 -1.08
C VAL A 94 4.00 4.16 -1.49
N PHE A 95 4.34 3.05 -2.14
CA PHE A 95 3.44 1.93 -2.39
C PHE A 95 3.69 0.81 -1.38
N VAL A 96 2.64 0.34 -0.71
CA VAL A 96 2.66 -0.73 0.30
C VAL A 96 1.83 -1.92 -0.19
N PRO A 97 2.38 -2.83 -1.00
CA PRO A 97 1.70 -4.05 -1.40
C PRO A 97 1.75 -5.10 -0.29
N VAL A 98 0.59 -5.71 0.01
CA VAL A 98 0.47 -6.86 0.92
C VAL A 98 0.28 -8.12 0.08
N LEU A 99 1.27 -9.02 0.12
CA LEU A 99 1.31 -10.24 -0.69
C LEU A 99 1.34 -11.47 0.25
N PRO A 100 0.18 -11.96 0.71
CA PRO A 100 0.08 -13.08 1.63
C PRO A 100 0.29 -14.41 0.92
N LEU A 101 0.58 -15.45 1.70
CA LEU A 101 0.51 -16.82 1.23
C LEU A 101 -0.93 -17.36 1.30
N MET A 102 -1.16 -18.42 0.56
CA MET A 102 -2.31 -19.32 0.71
C MET A 102 -2.01 -20.36 1.79
N ASP A 103 -3.03 -21.12 2.21
CA ASP A 103 -2.89 -22.16 3.23
C ASP A 103 -1.94 -23.29 2.82
N ASP A 104 -1.73 -23.49 1.53
CA ASP A 104 -0.77 -24.44 0.97
C ASP A 104 0.68 -23.90 0.92
N GLY A 105 0.92 -22.70 1.44
CA GLY A 105 2.23 -22.05 1.46
C GLY A 105 2.64 -21.40 0.13
N THR A 106 1.78 -21.39 -0.89
CA THR A 106 2.06 -20.69 -2.15
C THR A 106 1.69 -19.23 -2.08
N LEU A 107 2.34 -18.39 -2.90
CA LEU A 107 1.98 -16.98 -2.99
C LEU A 107 0.57 -16.83 -3.57
N ARG A 108 -0.29 -16.06 -2.89
CA ARG A 108 -1.64 -15.80 -3.38
C ARG A 108 -1.60 -15.01 -4.68
N ARG A 109 -2.33 -15.49 -5.68
CA ARG A 109 -2.43 -14.79 -6.96
C ARG A 109 -3.01 -13.39 -6.79
N THR A 110 -2.41 -12.42 -7.45
CA THR A 110 -2.85 -11.03 -7.48
C THR A 110 -2.32 -10.31 -8.72
N ASP A 111 -3.05 -10.39 -9.82
CA ASP A 111 -2.62 -9.83 -11.10
C ASP A 111 -2.54 -8.29 -11.00
N GLY A 112 -3.55 -7.66 -10.38
CA GLY A 112 -3.59 -6.20 -10.19
C GLY A 112 -2.40 -5.67 -9.42
N THR A 113 -2.09 -6.26 -8.26
CA THR A 113 -0.96 -5.80 -7.43
C THR A 113 0.39 -5.98 -8.13
N HIS A 114 0.54 -7.01 -9.00
CA HIS A 114 1.77 -7.14 -9.81
C HIS A 114 1.88 -6.07 -10.89
N VAL A 115 0.77 -5.64 -11.49
CA VAL A 115 0.74 -4.50 -12.40
C VAL A 115 1.12 -3.21 -11.66
N GLU A 116 0.58 -3.00 -10.47
CA GLU A 116 0.89 -1.86 -9.59
C GLU A 116 2.38 -1.84 -9.18
N LEU A 117 2.98 -2.99 -8.87
CA LEU A 117 4.42 -3.13 -8.63
C LEU A 117 5.25 -2.69 -9.84
N GLY A 118 4.83 -3.06 -11.04
CA GLY A 118 5.44 -2.60 -12.28
C GLY A 118 5.33 -1.08 -12.45
N TRP A 119 4.17 -0.50 -12.19
CA TRP A 119 3.97 0.95 -12.25
C TRP A 119 4.82 1.68 -11.21
N ALA A 120 4.83 1.21 -9.96
CA ALA A 120 5.63 1.81 -8.90
C ALA A 120 7.12 1.83 -9.27
N THR A 121 7.65 0.70 -9.75
CA THR A 121 9.04 0.59 -10.19
C THR A 121 9.35 1.53 -11.35
N ALA A 122 8.51 1.55 -12.39
CA ALA A 122 8.70 2.40 -13.58
C ALA A 122 8.61 3.90 -13.26
N LEU A 123 7.83 4.28 -12.26
CA LEU A 123 7.67 5.66 -11.81
C LEU A 123 8.69 6.05 -10.72
N GLY A 124 9.59 5.15 -10.33
CA GLY A 124 10.56 5.38 -9.26
C GLY A 124 9.92 5.58 -7.88
N ARG A 125 8.73 5.01 -7.65
CA ARG A 125 8.07 5.07 -6.35
C ARG A 125 8.70 4.08 -5.38
N PRO A 126 9.00 4.47 -4.15
CA PRO A 126 9.42 3.55 -3.11
C PRO A 126 8.35 2.49 -2.86
N ILE A 127 8.79 1.26 -2.61
CA ILE A 127 7.93 0.11 -2.33
C ILE A 127 8.31 -0.44 -0.97
N VAL A 128 7.34 -0.56 -0.06
CA VAL A 128 7.46 -1.30 1.20
C VAL A 128 6.55 -2.52 1.10
N MET A 129 7.12 -3.64 0.69
CA MET A 129 6.39 -4.88 0.44
C MET A 129 6.22 -5.68 1.73
N ILE A 130 4.99 -6.08 2.04
CA ILE A 130 4.69 -7.00 3.15
C ILE A 130 4.43 -8.37 2.56
N THR A 131 5.35 -9.31 2.76
CA THR A 131 5.25 -10.68 2.26
C THR A 131 6.15 -11.62 3.05
N LYS A 132 5.93 -12.94 2.95
CA LYS A 132 6.75 -13.93 3.63
C LYS A 132 8.22 -13.90 3.16
N GLN A 133 9.13 -13.94 4.11
CA GLN A 133 10.58 -14.03 3.88
C GLN A 133 11.15 -15.33 4.49
N PRO A 134 12.12 -15.96 3.82
CA PRO A 134 12.55 -15.70 2.43
C PRO A 134 11.40 -15.93 1.44
N PHE A 135 11.46 -15.31 0.25
CA PHE A 135 10.45 -15.54 -0.78
C PHE A 135 10.22 -17.02 -1.04
N VAL A 136 8.96 -17.44 -1.04
CA VAL A 136 8.55 -18.81 -1.34
C VAL A 136 8.89 -19.19 -2.80
N GLU A 137 8.98 -20.49 -3.08
CA GLU A 137 9.36 -20.99 -4.40
C GLU A 137 8.41 -20.52 -5.50
N SER A 138 7.10 -20.48 -5.21
CA SER A 138 6.05 -20.04 -6.14
C SER A 138 6.12 -18.55 -6.52
N ALA A 139 6.89 -17.73 -5.80
CA ALA A 139 7.09 -16.33 -6.19
C ALA A 139 7.93 -16.25 -7.47
N SER A 140 7.50 -15.41 -8.43
CA SER A 140 8.18 -15.27 -9.71
C SER A 140 9.60 -14.70 -9.55
N HIS A 141 10.48 -15.01 -10.50
CA HIS A 141 11.84 -14.45 -10.54
C HIS A 141 11.82 -12.92 -10.63
N LEU A 142 10.86 -12.32 -11.36
CA LEU A 142 10.71 -10.87 -11.43
C LEU A 142 10.38 -10.27 -10.08
N LEU A 143 9.48 -10.89 -9.29
CA LEU A 143 9.15 -10.42 -7.96
C LEU A 143 10.37 -10.52 -7.03
N LYS A 144 11.06 -11.67 -7.03
CA LYS A 144 12.27 -11.90 -6.23
C LYS A 144 13.39 -10.90 -6.57
N GLY A 145 13.52 -10.56 -7.86
CA GLY A 145 14.56 -9.65 -8.36
C GLY A 145 14.19 -8.16 -8.34
N LEU A 146 12.98 -7.78 -7.93
CA LEU A 146 12.45 -6.42 -8.07
C LEU A 146 13.33 -5.36 -7.37
N HIS A 147 13.96 -5.72 -6.25
CA HIS A 147 14.87 -4.85 -5.49
C HIS A 147 16.11 -4.41 -6.28
N ARG A 148 16.41 -5.04 -7.42
CA ARG A 148 17.54 -4.67 -8.29
C ARG A 148 17.21 -3.53 -9.26
N VAL A 149 15.93 -3.28 -9.49
CA VAL A 149 15.46 -2.28 -10.46
C VAL A 149 14.54 -1.24 -9.84
N GLY A 150 14.18 -1.38 -8.57
CA GLY A 150 13.31 -0.48 -7.83
C GLY A 150 13.77 -0.22 -6.41
N PHE A 151 13.23 0.82 -5.79
CA PHE A 151 13.43 1.12 -4.36
C PHE A 151 12.52 0.23 -3.53
N VAL A 152 12.94 -1.02 -3.27
CA VAL A 152 12.13 -2.01 -2.56
C VAL A 152 12.72 -2.34 -1.20
N GLN A 153 11.91 -2.21 -0.17
CA GLN A 153 12.13 -2.77 1.16
C GLN A 153 11.07 -3.83 1.41
N VAL A 154 11.45 -4.93 2.05
CA VAL A 154 10.51 -6.03 2.39
C VAL A 154 10.40 -6.13 3.90
N ILE A 155 9.16 -6.25 4.40
CA ILE A 155 8.85 -6.65 5.77
C ILE A 155 8.30 -8.06 5.71
N ASP A 156 8.80 -8.96 6.56
CA ASP A 156 8.23 -10.31 6.68
C ASP A 156 6.77 -10.21 7.18
N PHE A 157 5.90 -11.01 6.59
CA PHE A 157 4.47 -10.97 6.87
C PHE A 157 4.13 -11.29 8.33
N ASP A 158 4.82 -12.26 8.93
CA ASP A 158 4.59 -12.64 10.32
C ASP A 158 5.12 -11.57 11.27
N GLU A 159 6.31 -11.01 11.00
CA GLU A 159 6.87 -9.89 11.76
C GLU A 159 5.95 -8.66 11.72
N PHE A 160 5.39 -8.34 10.55
CA PHE A 160 4.41 -7.26 10.43
C PHE A 160 3.15 -7.53 11.27
N THR A 161 2.66 -8.77 11.24
CA THR A 161 1.47 -9.15 12.01
C THR A 161 1.70 -9.02 13.51
N GLU A 162 2.90 -9.36 13.99
CA GLU A 162 3.28 -9.22 15.40
C GLU A 162 3.58 -7.76 15.79
N LYS A 163 4.18 -7.00 14.87
CA LYS A 163 4.65 -5.62 15.11
C LYS A 163 4.31 -4.69 13.94
N PRO A 164 3.05 -4.25 13.82
CA PRO A 164 2.63 -3.37 12.71
C PRO A 164 3.41 -2.06 12.62
N ALA A 165 3.97 -1.58 13.74
CA ALA A 165 4.78 -0.36 13.77
C ALA A 165 6.05 -0.42 12.88
N LEU A 166 6.53 -1.62 12.52
CA LEU A 166 7.62 -1.79 11.54
C LEU A 166 7.31 -1.10 10.20
N LEU A 167 6.03 -0.99 9.85
CA LEU A 167 5.61 -0.30 8.63
C LEU A 167 5.97 1.18 8.65
N ILE A 168 5.88 1.84 9.81
CA ILE A 168 6.19 3.26 9.96
C ILE A 168 7.65 3.51 9.65
N ASP A 169 8.54 2.77 10.30
CA ASP A 169 9.98 2.90 10.11
C ASP A 169 10.38 2.61 8.66
N ALA A 170 9.77 1.58 8.06
CA ALA A 170 10.04 1.21 6.68
C ALA A 170 9.57 2.29 5.68
N VAL A 171 8.38 2.89 5.89
CA VAL A 171 7.86 3.97 5.05
C VAL A 171 8.76 5.20 5.14
N LEU A 172 9.17 5.61 6.35
CA LEU A 172 10.08 6.74 6.55
C LEU A 172 11.43 6.49 5.88
N ALA A 173 12.03 5.32 6.10
CA ALA A 173 13.32 4.98 5.49
C ALA A 173 13.23 4.88 3.96
N ALA A 174 12.11 4.42 3.40
CA ALA A 174 11.92 4.33 1.97
C ALA A 174 11.80 5.72 1.31
N THR A 175 11.04 6.63 1.93
CA THR A 175 10.91 8.02 1.45
C THR A 175 12.21 8.80 1.57
N GLU A 176 12.98 8.60 2.63
CA GLU A 176 14.29 9.27 2.79
C GLU A 176 15.27 8.84 1.70
N ARG A 177 15.43 7.53 1.48
CA ARG A 177 16.30 7.01 0.40
C ARG A 177 15.93 7.55 -0.98
N GLN A 178 14.64 7.73 -1.28
CA GLN A 178 14.21 8.32 -2.55
C GLN A 178 14.63 9.80 -2.64
N ARG A 179 14.45 10.57 -1.57
CA ARG A 179 14.85 11.98 -1.51
C ARG A 179 16.36 12.15 -1.71
N GLU A 180 17.16 11.32 -1.06
CA GLU A 180 18.61 11.30 -1.22
C GLU A 180 19.03 10.98 -2.66
N ALA A 181 18.39 9.97 -3.28
CA ALA A 181 18.67 9.59 -4.67
C ALA A 181 18.33 10.71 -5.67
N ILE A 182 17.18 11.39 -5.46
CA ILE A 182 16.80 12.55 -6.28
C ILE A 182 17.78 13.70 -6.07
N GLY A 183 18.14 14.00 -4.80
CA GLY A 183 19.11 15.05 -4.47
C GLY A 183 20.48 14.81 -5.12
N ALA A 184 20.98 13.58 -5.05
CA ALA A 184 22.25 13.22 -5.69
C ALA A 184 22.21 13.37 -7.22
N SER A 185 21.09 13.08 -7.87
CA SER A 185 20.92 13.21 -9.33
C SER A 185 20.84 14.66 -9.81
N LEU A 186 20.49 15.62 -8.93
CA LEU A 186 20.43 17.04 -9.28
C LEU A 186 21.80 17.75 -9.17
N VAL A 187 22.78 17.10 -8.55
CA VAL A 187 24.12 17.67 -8.30
C VAL A 187 25.18 17.06 -9.23
N ALA A 188 24.85 15.99 -9.95
CA ALA A 188 25.70 15.31 -10.91
C ALA A 188 25.50 15.86 -12.34
#